data_44d81594a9154933e56759630a419d1f
#
_entry.id   44d81594a9154933e56759630a419d1f
#
_cell.length_a   1.000
_cell.length_b   1.000
_cell.length_c   1.000
_cell.angle_alpha   90.00
_cell.angle_beta   90.00
_cell.angle_gamma   90.00
#
_symmetry.space_group_name_H-M   'P 1'
#
loop_
_entity.id
_entity.type
_entity.pdbx_description
1 polymer ?
#
loop_
_entity_poly.entity_id
_entity_poly.type
_entity_poly.pdbx_seq_one_letter_code
_entity_poly.pdbx_strand_id
1 'polypeptide(L)'
;MRNITLRHSFPRSRIGRSMKSILPGAVLALLATPALAAGQRQGNVLTLGGGVDVSPRYSGSDKSRVSAAQVVDYAMANGFFVSTTRGIGYGNSFGNLDYNAALSYRAGRKDRDVSSDSIASGSDDLRGMGDIKGSAIVVPGLGYRVTDWLTVQLQAEVPVSERDNGEAVHFGIASPLYTSPKNALTLALTGSWGSSKYVQTYYGVNAAQSAASGFTRHDAGAGIYAWSMNLDWTHK
;
A
#
# COMPACT_ATOMS: atom_id res chain seq x y z
N MET A 1 48.63 -21.88 52.87
CA MET A 1 47.80 -20.75 52.48
C MET A 1 47.38 -21.01 51.01
N ARG A 2 46.15 -21.50 50.78
CA ARG A 2 45.62 -21.77 49.43
C ARG A 2 44.60 -20.67 49.11
N ASN A 3 44.85 -19.84 48.10
CA ASN A 3 43.91 -18.87 47.59
C ASN A 3 42.96 -19.56 46.62
N ILE A 4 41.67 -19.58 46.99
CA ILE A 4 40.55 -20.04 46.13
C ILE A 4 39.98 -18.82 45.46
N THR A 5 40.17 -18.71 44.12
CA THR A 5 39.53 -17.68 43.29
C THR A 5 38.23 -18.24 42.73
N LEU A 6 37.11 -17.77 43.27
CA LEU A 6 35.75 -18.07 42.74
C LEU A 6 35.53 -17.17 41.52
N ARG A 7 35.44 -17.79 40.32
CA ARG A 7 34.94 -17.12 39.11
C ARG A 7 33.41 -17.22 39.09
N HIS A 8 32.74 -16.12 39.34
CA HIS A 8 31.32 -15.98 39.06
C HIS A 8 31.13 -15.69 37.58
N SER A 9 30.59 -16.66 36.83
CA SER A 9 30.09 -16.44 35.47
C SER A 9 28.63 -16.01 35.58
N PHE A 10 28.36 -14.72 35.31
CA PHE A 10 27.00 -14.24 35.11
C PHE A 10 26.55 -14.60 33.70
N PRO A 11 25.35 -15.15 33.50
CA PRO A 11 24.78 -15.33 32.17
C PRO A 11 24.44 -13.94 31.62
N ARG A 12 24.98 -13.61 30.43
CA ARG A 12 24.59 -12.43 29.70
C ARG A 12 23.14 -12.59 29.28
N SER A 13 22.22 -11.90 29.96
CA SER A 13 20.88 -11.66 29.51
C SER A 13 20.96 -10.94 28.18
N ARG A 14 20.44 -11.55 27.10
CA ARG A 14 20.20 -10.83 25.86
C ARG A 14 19.11 -9.80 26.14
N ILE A 15 19.54 -8.56 26.29
CA ILE A 15 18.67 -7.40 26.38
C ILE A 15 17.86 -7.37 25.09
N GLY A 16 16.54 -7.45 25.24
CA GLY A 16 15.60 -7.35 24.15
C GLY A 16 15.89 -6.09 23.34
N ARG A 17 15.98 -6.26 22.02
CA ARG A 17 15.99 -5.13 21.10
C ARG A 17 14.70 -4.35 21.31
N SER A 18 14.84 -3.18 21.93
CA SER A 18 13.80 -2.16 21.98
C SER A 18 13.29 -1.96 20.56
N MET A 19 12.01 -2.22 20.35
CA MET A 19 11.29 -1.82 19.16
C MET A 19 11.34 -0.28 19.11
N LYS A 20 12.33 0.26 18.40
CA LYS A 20 12.26 1.64 17.98
C LYS A 20 11.06 1.73 17.07
N SER A 21 10.10 2.59 17.41
CA SER A 21 8.98 2.97 16.56
C SER A 21 9.55 3.55 15.27
N ILE A 22 9.75 2.69 14.27
CA ILE A 22 10.10 3.09 12.91
C ILE A 22 8.78 3.56 12.31
N LEU A 23 8.72 4.83 11.92
CA LEU A 23 7.65 5.32 11.05
C LEU A 23 7.50 4.30 9.90
N PRO A 24 6.28 3.82 9.62
CA PRO A 24 6.07 2.94 8.50
C PRO A 24 6.56 3.67 7.25
N GLY A 25 7.53 3.08 6.57
CA GLY A 25 7.97 3.57 5.28
C GLY A 25 6.75 3.74 4.40
N ALA A 26 6.66 4.87 3.72
CA ALA A 26 5.55 5.20 2.84
C ALA A 26 5.38 4.05 1.84
N VAL A 27 4.34 3.26 2.02
CA VAL A 27 3.75 2.51 0.92
C VAL A 27 3.23 3.62 0.02
N LEU A 28 3.91 3.87 -1.09
CA LEU A 28 3.40 4.71 -2.15
C LEU A 28 2.20 3.98 -2.76
N ALA A 29 1.08 3.96 -2.04
CA ALA A 29 -0.20 3.79 -2.67
C ALA A 29 -0.33 5.02 -3.55
N LEU A 30 0.02 4.89 -4.83
CA LEU A 30 -0.42 5.79 -5.87
C LEU A 30 -1.96 5.70 -5.86
N LEU A 31 -2.58 6.38 -4.90
CA LEU A 31 -3.94 6.83 -5.09
C LEU A 31 -3.80 7.87 -6.20
N ALA A 32 -3.92 7.40 -7.44
CA ALA A 32 -3.95 8.27 -8.60
C ALA A 32 -5.12 9.21 -8.40
N THR A 33 -4.85 10.36 -7.82
CA THR A 33 -5.78 11.47 -7.65
C THR A 33 -6.30 12.09 -8.96
N PRO A 34 -5.85 11.75 -10.15
CA PRO A 34 -6.44 12.34 -11.36
C PRO A 34 -7.82 11.81 -11.70
N ALA A 35 -8.33 10.77 -11.03
CA ALA A 35 -9.64 10.23 -11.37
C ALA A 35 -10.81 11.07 -10.86
N LEU A 36 -10.58 12.01 -9.95
CA LEU A 36 -11.64 12.82 -9.36
C LEU A 36 -12.07 14.03 -10.22
N ALA A 37 -11.46 14.24 -11.36
CA ALA A 37 -11.96 15.20 -12.36
C ALA A 37 -12.71 14.46 -13.49
N ALA A 38 -13.60 13.55 -13.15
CA ALA A 38 -14.55 12.98 -14.13
C ALA A 38 -15.74 13.90 -14.38
N GLY A 39 -15.55 15.19 -14.34
CA GLY A 39 -16.41 16.13 -15.07
C GLY A 39 -16.37 15.68 -16.52
N GLN A 40 -17.52 15.65 -17.22
CA GLN A 40 -17.71 15.16 -18.58
C GLN A 40 -16.47 15.41 -19.46
N ARG A 41 -15.67 14.35 -19.63
CA ARG A 41 -14.50 14.42 -20.48
C ARG A 41 -14.99 14.57 -21.92
N GLN A 42 -14.58 15.62 -22.60
CA GLN A 42 -14.96 15.87 -23.99
C GLN A 42 -14.26 14.90 -24.98
N GLY A 43 -13.58 13.86 -24.49
CA GLY A 43 -12.87 12.90 -25.34
C GLY A 43 -12.11 11.85 -24.55
N ASN A 44 -11.50 10.93 -25.26
CA ASN A 44 -10.62 9.93 -24.70
C ASN A 44 -9.27 10.58 -24.34
N VAL A 45 -8.69 10.18 -23.22
CA VAL A 45 -7.40 10.69 -22.72
C VAL A 45 -6.44 9.53 -22.51
N LEU A 46 -5.27 9.60 -23.13
CA LEU A 46 -4.15 8.70 -22.86
C LEU A 46 -3.11 9.47 -22.04
N THR A 47 -2.81 8.93 -20.85
CA THR A 47 -1.72 9.43 -20.00
C THR A 47 -0.59 8.39 -20.00
N LEU A 48 0.61 8.86 -20.32
CA LEU A 48 1.83 8.06 -20.25
C LEU A 48 2.77 8.69 -19.25
N GLY A 49 3.36 7.86 -18.39
CA GLY A 49 4.30 8.31 -17.39
C GLY A 49 5.34 7.25 -17.08
N GLY A 50 6.44 7.69 -16.51
CA GLY A 50 7.49 6.81 -16.00
C GLY A 50 8.20 7.47 -14.84
N GLY A 51 8.75 6.67 -13.95
CA GLY A 51 9.43 7.16 -12.76
C GLY A 51 10.24 6.07 -12.08
N VAL A 52 10.81 6.44 -10.96
CA VAL A 52 11.50 5.54 -10.05
C VAL A 52 10.71 5.49 -8.76
N ASP A 53 10.38 4.29 -8.32
CA ASP A 53 9.78 4.02 -7.02
C ASP A 53 10.86 3.56 -6.04
N VAL A 54 10.87 4.14 -4.85
CA VAL A 54 11.71 3.70 -3.74
C VAL A 54 10.78 3.33 -2.59
N SER A 55 10.63 2.05 -2.36
CA SER A 55 9.70 1.53 -1.35
C SER A 55 10.37 0.51 -0.44
N PRO A 56 9.86 0.30 0.78
CA PRO A 56 10.31 -0.80 1.62
C PRO A 56 10.13 -2.15 0.90
N ARG A 57 11.03 -3.10 1.14
CA ARG A 57 10.93 -4.44 0.55
C ARG A 57 9.66 -5.19 0.95
N TYR A 58 9.14 -4.90 2.12
CA TYR A 58 7.82 -5.29 2.62
C TYR A 58 7.36 -4.29 3.67
N SER A 59 6.09 -4.30 4.03
CA SER A 59 5.54 -3.39 5.04
C SER A 59 6.21 -3.60 6.41
N GLY A 60 6.89 -2.58 6.91
CA GLY A 60 7.70 -2.64 8.14
C GLY A 60 9.19 -2.98 7.94
N SER A 61 9.66 -3.17 6.69
CA SER A 61 11.09 -3.37 6.40
C SER A 61 11.89 -2.08 6.57
N ASP A 62 13.07 -2.20 7.14
CA ASP A 62 14.12 -1.17 7.18
C ASP A 62 14.95 -1.10 5.88
N LYS A 63 14.79 -2.11 5.00
CA LYS A 63 15.45 -2.19 3.71
C LYS A 63 14.54 -1.68 2.61
N SER A 64 15.07 -0.87 1.71
CA SER A 64 14.35 -0.34 0.56
C SER A 64 14.64 -1.14 -0.71
N ARG A 65 13.71 -1.07 -1.65
CA ARG A 65 13.82 -1.53 -3.02
C ARG A 65 13.63 -0.34 -3.96
N VAL A 66 14.40 -0.31 -5.02
CA VAL A 66 14.24 0.64 -6.12
C VAL A 66 13.65 -0.13 -7.30
N SER A 67 12.57 0.38 -7.88
CA SER A 67 11.93 -0.21 -9.06
C SER A 67 11.53 0.87 -10.06
N ALA A 68 11.45 0.50 -11.34
CA ALA A 68 10.89 1.37 -12.36
C ALA A 68 9.37 1.39 -12.23
N ALA A 69 8.79 2.58 -12.22
CA ALA A 69 7.34 2.78 -12.27
C ALA A 69 6.95 3.19 -13.68
N GLN A 70 5.98 2.48 -14.27
CA GLN A 70 5.42 2.78 -15.59
C GLN A 70 3.93 3.05 -15.43
N VAL A 71 3.48 4.17 -15.93
CA VAL A 71 2.07 4.57 -15.91
C VAL A 71 1.56 4.65 -17.34
N VAL A 72 0.58 3.79 -17.64
CA VAL A 72 -0.24 3.88 -18.83
C VAL A 72 -1.68 3.94 -18.35
N ASP A 73 -2.38 5.03 -18.61
CA ASP A 73 -3.77 5.23 -18.22
C ASP A 73 -4.55 5.71 -19.44
N TYR A 74 -5.45 4.89 -19.94
CA TYR A 74 -6.36 5.24 -21.03
C TYR A 74 -7.77 5.36 -20.48
N ALA A 75 -8.25 6.58 -20.41
CA ALA A 75 -9.59 6.91 -19.93
C ALA A 75 -10.46 7.34 -21.12
N MET A 76 -11.60 6.68 -21.27
CA MET A 76 -12.56 6.89 -22.36
C MET A 76 -13.63 7.91 -21.95
N ALA A 77 -14.17 8.63 -22.91
CA ALA A 77 -15.23 9.64 -22.70
C ALA A 77 -16.49 9.05 -22.05
N ASN A 78 -16.78 7.77 -22.27
CA ASN A 78 -17.94 7.06 -21.70
C ASN A 78 -17.72 6.58 -20.24
N GLY A 79 -16.57 6.88 -19.63
CA GLY A 79 -16.25 6.52 -18.23
C GLY A 79 -15.44 5.24 -18.07
N PHE A 80 -15.30 4.38 -19.09
CA PHE A 80 -14.41 3.23 -19.00
C PHE A 80 -12.93 3.66 -18.98
N PHE A 81 -12.12 2.85 -18.32
CA PHE A 81 -10.66 3.06 -18.31
C PHE A 81 -9.89 1.75 -18.28
N VAL A 82 -8.66 1.81 -18.79
CA VAL A 82 -7.64 0.75 -18.68
C VAL A 82 -6.37 1.42 -18.15
N SER A 83 -5.82 0.93 -17.05
CA SER A 83 -4.71 1.57 -16.35
C SER A 83 -3.78 0.54 -15.72
N THR A 84 -2.48 0.76 -15.82
CA THR A 84 -1.47 -0.06 -15.13
C THR A 84 -1.52 0.11 -13.61
N THR A 85 -2.08 1.22 -13.12
CA THR A 85 -2.15 1.52 -11.68
C THR A 85 -3.51 1.23 -11.06
N ARG A 86 -4.60 1.40 -11.82
CA ARG A 86 -5.98 1.25 -11.34
C ARG A 86 -6.65 -0.04 -11.80
N GLY A 87 -6.10 -0.72 -12.82
CA GLY A 87 -6.72 -1.87 -13.47
C GLY A 87 -7.68 -1.47 -14.59
N ILE A 88 -8.69 -2.29 -14.83
CA ILE A 88 -9.72 -2.10 -15.86
C ILE A 88 -11.04 -1.81 -15.15
N GLY A 89 -11.70 -0.71 -15.49
CA GLY A 89 -12.89 -0.32 -14.75
C GLY A 89 -13.73 0.76 -15.42
N TYR A 90 -14.68 1.21 -14.63
CA TYR A 90 -15.59 2.29 -14.96
C TYR A 90 -15.63 3.30 -13.82
N GLY A 91 -15.68 4.58 -14.15
CA GLY A 91 -15.87 5.66 -13.18
C GLY A 91 -16.60 6.83 -13.81
N ASN A 92 -17.40 7.51 -13.00
CA ASN A 92 -18.16 8.68 -13.40
C ASN A 92 -18.39 9.61 -12.20
N SER A 93 -18.99 10.76 -12.46
CA SER A 93 -19.32 11.76 -11.46
C SER A 93 -20.77 12.19 -11.55
N PHE A 94 -21.37 12.46 -10.40
CA PHE A 94 -22.70 13.04 -10.29
C PHE A 94 -22.67 14.17 -9.24
N GLY A 95 -22.74 15.41 -9.70
CA GLY A 95 -22.56 16.57 -8.82
C GLY A 95 -21.17 16.57 -8.17
N ASN A 96 -21.15 16.54 -6.84
CA ASN A 96 -19.91 16.48 -6.06
C ASN A 96 -19.45 15.05 -5.75
N LEU A 97 -20.20 14.04 -6.18
CA LEU A 97 -19.88 12.62 -5.94
C LEU A 97 -19.16 12.05 -7.15
N ASP A 98 -17.97 11.51 -6.92
CA ASP A 98 -17.22 10.68 -7.85
C ASP A 98 -17.33 9.22 -7.41
N TYR A 99 -17.52 8.30 -8.36
CA TYR A 99 -17.57 6.88 -8.07
C TYR A 99 -16.85 6.07 -9.15
N ASN A 100 -16.29 4.97 -8.76
CA ASN A 100 -15.62 4.05 -9.67
C ASN A 100 -15.69 2.61 -9.16
N ALA A 101 -15.48 1.67 -10.08
CA ALA A 101 -15.19 0.29 -9.76
C ALA A 101 -14.21 -0.26 -10.78
N ALA A 102 -13.22 -1.02 -10.34
CA ALA A 102 -12.20 -1.61 -11.20
C ALA A 102 -11.92 -3.06 -10.82
N LEU A 103 -11.54 -3.86 -11.80
CA LEU A 103 -10.84 -5.13 -11.60
C LEU A 103 -9.35 -4.81 -11.66
N SER A 104 -8.63 -5.14 -10.61
CA SER A 104 -7.21 -4.85 -10.45
C SER A 104 -6.46 -6.06 -9.89
N TYR A 105 -5.20 -5.89 -9.58
CA TYR A 105 -4.35 -6.95 -9.06
C TYR A 105 -3.54 -6.45 -7.86
N ARG A 106 -3.70 -7.13 -6.72
CA ARG A 106 -2.86 -6.96 -5.55
C ARG A 106 -1.68 -7.91 -5.65
N ALA A 107 -0.48 -7.37 -5.73
CA ALA A 107 0.73 -8.16 -5.81
C ALA A 107 0.95 -9.04 -4.57
N GLY A 108 1.59 -10.17 -4.76
CA GLY A 108 1.98 -11.06 -3.67
C GLY A 108 3.23 -10.60 -2.94
N ARG A 109 3.62 -11.38 -1.92
CA ARG A 109 4.86 -11.21 -1.17
C ARG A 109 5.64 -12.52 -1.15
N LYS A 110 6.94 -12.46 -1.36
CA LYS A 110 7.86 -13.58 -1.27
C LYS A 110 8.62 -13.57 0.06
N ASP A 111 8.95 -14.74 0.56
CA ASP A 111 9.79 -14.92 1.75
C ASP A 111 11.28 -14.92 1.44
N ARG A 112 11.65 -14.33 0.30
CA ARG A 112 13.01 -14.15 -0.21
C ARG A 112 13.14 -12.86 -0.98
N ASP A 113 14.37 -12.45 -1.22
CA ASP A 113 14.66 -11.29 -2.07
C ASP A 113 14.11 -11.51 -3.48
N VAL A 114 13.57 -10.45 -4.05
CA VAL A 114 13.05 -10.41 -5.43
C VAL A 114 13.79 -9.36 -6.24
N SER A 115 13.84 -9.55 -7.55
CA SER A 115 14.44 -8.60 -8.49
C SER A 115 13.64 -7.28 -8.56
N SER A 116 14.30 -6.22 -9.04
CA SER A 116 13.71 -4.87 -9.15
C SER A 116 12.53 -4.79 -10.14
N ASP A 117 12.47 -5.69 -11.09
CA ASP A 117 11.41 -5.80 -12.10
C ASP A 117 10.22 -6.68 -11.64
N SER A 118 10.33 -7.35 -10.48
CA SER A 118 9.25 -8.15 -9.94
C SER A 118 8.08 -7.27 -9.47
N ILE A 119 6.86 -7.63 -9.85
CA ILE A 119 5.65 -7.02 -9.31
C ILE A 119 5.40 -7.42 -7.85
N ALA A 120 5.86 -8.60 -7.42
CA ALA A 120 5.77 -9.03 -6.04
C ALA A 120 6.81 -8.30 -5.17
N SER A 121 6.46 -8.03 -3.92
CA SER A 121 7.41 -7.63 -2.88
C SER A 121 8.13 -8.84 -2.31
N GLY A 122 9.22 -8.65 -1.54
CA GLY A 122 9.88 -9.76 -0.88
C GLY A 122 11.22 -9.40 -0.27
N SER A 123 11.62 -10.18 0.74
CA SER A 123 12.91 -10.05 1.40
C SER A 123 13.33 -11.38 2.02
N ASP A 124 14.64 -11.64 2.00
CA ASP A 124 15.24 -12.76 2.75
C ASP A 124 15.01 -12.66 4.27
N ASP A 125 14.69 -11.47 4.78
CA ASP A 125 14.33 -11.27 6.18
C ASP A 125 13.01 -11.97 6.55
N LEU A 126 12.18 -12.32 5.56
CA LEU A 126 10.91 -13.04 5.73
C LEU A 126 11.05 -14.55 5.55
N ARG A 127 12.27 -15.08 5.45
CA ARG A 127 12.51 -16.51 5.23
C ARG A 127 11.81 -17.37 6.27
N GLY A 128 11.06 -18.37 5.81
CA GLY A 128 10.23 -19.22 6.65
C GLY A 128 8.82 -18.70 6.93
N MET A 129 8.50 -17.48 6.51
CA MET A 129 7.13 -16.94 6.59
C MET A 129 6.22 -17.46 5.49
N GLY A 130 6.80 -18.02 4.43
CA GLY A 130 6.09 -18.50 3.25
C GLY A 130 5.66 -17.36 2.31
N ASP A 131 5.36 -17.76 1.08
CA ASP A 131 4.92 -16.86 0.02
C ASP A 131 3.43 -16.50 0.19
N ILE A 132 3.08 -15.24 -0.03
CA ILE A 132 1.72 -14.78 -0.21
C ILE A 132 1.49 -14.62 -1.71
N LYS A 133 0.51 -15.34 -2.25
CA LYS A 133 0.14 -15.22 -3.67
C LYS A 133 -0.57 -13.89 -3.91
N GLY A 134 -0.39 -13.33 -5.11
CA GLY A 134 -1.14 -12.14 -5.51
C GLY A 134 -2.62 -12.47 -5.75
N SER A 135 -3.49 -11.47 -5.63
CA SER A 135 -4.94 -11.61 -5.76
C SER A 135 -5.47 -10.74 -6.89
N ALA A 136 -6.36 -11.26 -7.71
CA ALA A 136 -7.29 -10.42 -8.46
C ALA A 136 -8.26 -9.79 -7.44
N ILE A 137 -8.47 -8.49 -7.53
CA ILE A 137 -9.30 -7.72 -6.60
C ILE A 137 -10.30 -6.86 -7.37
N VAL A 138 -11.49 -6.70 -6.79
CA VAL A 138 -12.43 -5.64 -7.19
C VAL A 138 -12.21 -4.44 -6.28
N VAL A 139 -12.13 -3.27 -6.90
CA VAL A 139 -11.79 -2.01 -6.22
C VAL A 139 -12.90 -0.99 -6.45
N PRO A 140 -13.99 -1.01 -5.64
CA PRO A 140 -14.94 0.09 -5.61
C PRO A 140 -14.34 1.29 -4.89
N GLY A 141 -14.65 2.49 -5.40
CA GLY A 141 -14.20 3.76 -4.83
C GLY A 141 -15.27 4.83 -4.90
N LEU A 142 -15.27 5.69 -3.89
CA LEU A 142 -16.11 6.86 -3.79
C LEU A 142 -15.25 8.07 -3.40
N GLY A 143 -15.55 9.22 -4.00
CA GLY A 143 -14.98 10.51 -3.64
C GLY A 143 -16.11 11.53 -3.51
N TYR A 144 -16.05 12.38 -2.50
CA TYR A 144 -17.02 13.45 -2.33
C TYR A 144 -16.33 14.78 -2.07
N ARG A 145 -16.59 15.74 -2.94
CA ARG A 145 -16.11 17.12 -2.78
C ARG A 145 -16.97 17.85 -1.77
N VAL A 146 -16.45 17.97 -0.56
CA VAL A 146 -17.14 18.65 0.55
C VAL A 146 -17.13 20.16 0.33
N THR A 147 -15.97 20.68 -0.10
CA THR A 147 -15.74 22.09 -0.47
C THR A 147 -14.78 22.14 -1.65
N ASP A 148 -14.50 23.31 -2.19
CA ASP A 148 -13.52 23.47 -3.28
C ASP A 148 -12.10 23.11 -2.88
N TRP A 149 -11.80 23.11 -1.58
CA TRP A 149 -10.48 22.77 -1.05
C TRP A 149 -10.44 21.44 -0.29
N LEU A 150 -11.55 20.69 -0.14
CA LEU A 150 -11.59 19.42 0.60
C LEU A 150 -12.41 18.37 -0.14
N THR A 151 -11.77 17.27 -0.44
CA THR A 151 -12.39 16.05 -0.93
C THR A 151 -12.15 14.92 0.09
N VAL A 152 -13.21 14.18 0.43
CA VAL A 152 -13.10 12.91 1.18
C VAL A 152 -13.16 11.73 0.24
N GLN A 153 -12.45 10.66 0.56
CA GLN A 153 -12.32 9.48 -0.31
C GLN A 153 -12.47 8.20 0.50
N LEU A 154 -13.09 7.21 -0.13
CA LEU A 154 -13.21 5.85 0.38
C LEU A 154 -12.97 4.88 -0.75
N GLN A 155 -12.13 3.88 -0.53
CA GLN A 155 -11.85 2.81 -1.49
C GLN A 155 -11.75 1.49 -0.75
N ALA A 156 -12.30 0.42 -1.31
CA ALA A 156 -12.14 -0.92 -0.78
C ALA A 156 -11.37 -1.80 -1.79
N GLU A 157 -10.62 -2.77 -1.28
CA GLU A 157 -10.01 -3.84 -2.06
C GLU A 157 -10.63 -5.16 -1.62
N VAL A 158 -11.38 -5.79 -2.51
CA VAL A 158 -12.10 -7.04 -2.26
C VAL A 158 -11.50 -8.15 -3.12
N PRO A 159 -10.78 -9.13 -2.56
CA PRO A 159 -10.18 -10.19 -3.36
C PRO A 159 -11.26 -11.13 -3.94
N VAL A 160 -11.17 -11.38 -5.25
CA VAL A 160 -11.99 -12.35 -5.98
C VAL A 160 -11.23 -13.66 -6.23
N SER A 161 -9.89 -13.63 -6.17
CA SER A 161 -9.04 -14.81 -6.08
C SER A 161 -8.17 -14.74 -4.80
N GLU A 162 -7.67 -15.88 -4.31
CA GLU A 162 -6.86 -15.94 -3.08
C GLU A 162 -7.53 -15.15 -1.93
N ARG A 163 -8.80 -15.46 -1.66
CA ARG A 163 -9.67 -14.70 -0.73
C ARG A 163 -9.18 -14.68 0.72
N ASP A 164 -8.27 -15.58 1.06
CA ASP A 164 -7.63 -15.59 2.38
C ASP A 164 -6.61 -14.46 2.57
N ASN A 165 -6.26 -13.77 1.48
CA ASN A 165 -5.49 -12.52 1.57
C ASN A 165 -6.28 -11.37 2.21
N GLY A 166 -7.60 -11.49 2.37
CA GLY A 166 -8.46 -10.57 3.09
C GLY A 166 -8.69 -9.22 2.38
N GLU A 167 -9.65 -8.49 2.89
CA GLU A 167 -10.11 -7.20 2.40
C GLU A 167 -9.32 -6.06 3.04
N ALA A 168 -9.12 -4.96 2.29
CA ALA A 168 -8.61 -3.71 2.82
C ALA A 168 -9.54 -2.55 2.47
N VAL A 169 -9.53 -1.52 3.31
CA VAL A 169 -10.29 -0.28 3.10
C VAL A 169 -9.35 0.90 3.31
N HIS A 170 -9.37 1.82 2.37
CA HIS A 170 -8.60 3.06 2.39
C HIS A 170 -9.57 4.23 2.50
N PHE A 171 -9.35 5.10 3.46
CA PHE A 171 -10.14 6.30 3.66
C PHE A 171 -9.21 7.50 3.78
N GLY A 172 -9.60 8.60 3.18
CA GLY A 172 -8.68 9.72 3.12
C GLY A 172 -9.34 11.05 2.83
N ILE A 173 -8.50 12.06 2.91
CA ILE A 173 -8.84 13.42 2.51
C ILE A 173 -7.78 13.93 1.53
N ALA A 174 -8.20 14.75 0.59
CA ALA A 174 -7.32 15.43 -0.35
C ALA A 174 -7.66 16.92 -0.41
N SER A 175 -6.62 17.75 -0.51
CA SER A 175 -6.75 19.20 -0.57
C SER A 175 -5.81 19.77 -1.62
N PRO A 176 -6.28 20.56 -2.61
CA PRO A 176 -5.43 21.35 -3.45
C PRO A 176 -4.81 22.49 -2.63
N LEU A 177 -3.48 22.44 -2.47
CA LEU A 177 -2.72 23.49 -1.77
C LEU A 177 -2.43 24.68 -2.67
N TYR A 178 -2.27 24.42 -3.98
CA TYR A 178 -2.02 25.43 -4.97
C TYR A 178 -2.59 25.00 -6.32
N THR A 179 -3.22 25.92 -7.03
CA THR A 179 -3.75 25.70 -8.38
C THR A 179 -3.52 26.92 -9.25
N SER A 180 -2.95 26.72 -10.42
CA SER A 180 -2.80 27.72 -11.47
C SER A 180 -3.06 27.07 -12.85
N PRO A 181 -3.12 27.84 -13.94
CA PRO A 181 -3.31 27.26 -15.28
C PRO A 181 -2.25 26.22 -15.67
N LYS A 182 -1.03 26.33 -15.12
CA LYS A 182 0.09 25.45 -15.45
C LYS A 182 0.49 24.48 -14.34
N ASN A 183 0.13 24.74 -13.08
CA ASN A 183 0.58 23.93 -11.95
C ASN A 183 -0.56 23.63 -11.02
N ALA A 184 -0.56 22.41 -10.49
CA ALA A 184 -1.40 22.00 -9.37
C ALA A 184 -0.54 21.28 -8.34
N LEU A 185 -0.74 21.60 -7.06
CA LEU A 185 -0.13 20.93 -5.92
C LEU A 185 -1.25 20.43 -5.01
N THR A 186 -1.30 19.13 -4.78
CA THR A 186 -2.33 18.49 -3.95
C THR A 186 -1.70 17.71 -2.82
N LEU A 187 -2.23 17.88 -1.61
CA LEU A 187 -1.89 17.07 -0.45
C LEU A 187 -3.00 16.04 -0.21
N ALA A 188 -2.63 14.79 0.01
CA ALA A 188 -3.56 13.74 0.41
C ALA A 188 -3.06 13.03 1.66
N LEU A 189 -3.98 12.75 2.60
CA LEU A 189 -3.75 11.92 3.77
C LEU A 189 -4.68 10.72 3.70
N THR A 190 -4.15 9.52 3.90
CA THR A 190 -4.91 8.27 3.79
C THR A 190 -4.63 7.35 4.96
N GLY A 191 -5.69 6.84 5.59
CA GLY A 191 -5.65 5.73 6.53
C GLY A 191 -6.04 4.44 5.82
N SER A 192 -5.38 3.34 6.18
CA SER A 192 -5.61 2.01 5.61
C SER A 192 -5.99 1.04 6.71
N TRP A 193 -7.16 0.43 6.58
CA TRP A 193 -7.69 -0.59 7.48
C TRP A 193 -7.71 -1.94 6.77
N GLY A 194 -7.42 -3.01 7.50
CA GLY A 194 -7.49 -4.38 7.00
C GLY A 194 -8.44 -5.25 7.82
N SER A 195 -9.12 -6.17 7.14
CA SER A 195 -9.88 -7.24 7.81
C SER A 195 -8.94 -8.15 8.61
N SER A 196 -9.48 -8.97 9.52
CA SER A 196 -8.66 -9.93 10.29
C SER A 196 -7.84 -10.85 9.37
N LYS A 197 -8.41 -11.28 8.24
CA LYS A 197 -7.69 -12.09 7.25
C LYS A 197 -6.52 -11.30 6.65
N TYR A 198 -6.76 -10.04 6.24
CA TYR A 198 -5.73 -9.18 5.67
C TYR A 198 -4.59 -8.98 6.67
N VAL A 199 -4.92 -8.53 7.89
CA VAL A 199 -3.88 -8.20 8.87
C VAL A 199 -3.14 -9.46 9.32
N GLN A 200 -3.84 -10.60 9.48
CA GLN A 200 -3.17 -11.87 9.79
C GLN A 200 -2.24 -12.34 8.67
N THR A 201 -2.64 -12.21 7.40
CA THR A 201 -1.84 -12.65 6.24
C THR A 201 -0.57 -11.81 6.08
N TYR A 202 -0.67 -10.50 6.24
CA TYR A 202 0.45 -9.60 5.95
C TYR A 202 1.31 -9.24 7.16
N TYR A 203 0.76 -9.32 8.39
CA TYR A 203 1.41 -8.87 9.64
C TYR A 203 1.40 -9.93 10.75
N GLY A 204 0.60 -10.98 10.63
CA GLY A 204 0.55 -12.09 11.58
C GLY A 204 1.71 -13.08 11.42
N VAL A 205 1.92 -13.89 12.46
CA VAL A 205 2.88 -15.01 12.48
C VAL A 205 2.19 -16.21 13.10
N ASN A 206 1.79 -17.20 12.30
CA ASN A 206 1.18 -18.42 12.82
C ASN A 206 2.22 -19.38 13.42
N ALA A 207 1.77 -20.49 14.03
CA ALA A 207 2.65 -21.44 14.69
C ALA A 207 3.69 -22.08 13.75
N ALA A 208 3.30 -22.43 12.52
CA ALA A 208 4.21 -23.01 11.52
C ALA A 208 5.24 -22.00 11.05
N GLN A 209 4.82 -20.75 10.79
CA GLN A 209 5.71 -19.64 10.43
C GLN A 209 6.69 -19.32 11.56
N SER A 210 6.23 -19.29 12.80
CA SER A 210 7.08 -19.07 13.98
C SER A 210 8.16 -20.15 14.10
N ALA A 211 7.81 -21.41 13.91
CA ALA A 211 8.75 -22.53 13.95
C ALA A 211 9.78 -22.48 12.80
N ALA A 212 9.36 -22.04 11.61
CA ALA A 212 10.22 -22.01 10.41
C ALA A 212 11.10 -20.75 10.32
N SER A 213 10.59 -19.59 10.77
CA SER A 213 11.29 -18.30 10.66
C SER A 213 12.02 -17.87 11.92
N GLY A 214 11.63 -18.41 13.08
CA GLY A 214 12.12 -17.95 14.39
C GLY A 214 11.47 -16.65 14.88
N PHE A 215 10.49 -16.08 14.15
CA PHE A 215 9.70 -14.95 14.66
C PHE A 215 8.75 -15.41 15.76
N THR A 216 8.49 -14.51 16.72
CA THR A 216 7.50 -14.78 17.77
C THR A 216 6.11 -14.87 17.15
N ARG A 217 5.32 -15.87 17.56
CA ARG A 217 3.92 -16.01 17.15
C ARG A 217 3.15 -14.72 17.45
N HIS A 218 2.37 -14.27 16.48
CA HIS A 218 1.54 -13.08 16.57
C HIS A 218 0.20 -13.30 15.86
N ASP A 219 -0.87 -13.38 16.62
CA ASP A 219 -2.23 -13.46 16.10
C ASP A 219 -2.75 -12.01 15.88
N ALA A 220 -2.77 -11.56 14.63
CA ALA A 220 -3.13 -10.20 14.27
C ALA A 220 -4.63 -10.09 13.95
N GLY A 221 -5.30 -9.12 14.56
CA GLY A 221 -6.71 -8.81 14.35
C GLY A 221 -6.93 -7.72 13.31
N ALA A 222 -8.20 -7.50 12.92
CA ALA A 222 -8.57 -6.38 12.06
C ALA A 222 -8.17 -5.04 12.67
N GLY A 223 -7.73 -4.10 11.85
CA GLY A 223 -7.34 -2.77 12.35
C GLY A 223 -6.70 -1.89 11.31
N ILE A 224 -6.37 -0.67 11.74
CA ILE A 224 -5.58 0.27 10.92
C ILE A 224 -4.14 -0.23 10.90
N TYR A 225 -3.62 -0.46 9.69
CA TYR A 225 -2.26 -0.98 9.50
C TYR A 225 -1.29 0.05 8.91
N ALA A 226 -1.80 1.14 8.32
CA ALA A 226 -0.94 2.17 7.74
C ALA A 226 -1.62 3.54 7.70
N TRP A 227 -0.79 4.57 7.72
CA TRP A 227 -1.11 5.94 7.36
C TRP A 227 -0.13 6.39 6.30
N SER A 228 -0.61 7.10 5.29
CA SER A 228 0.22 7.69 4.25
C SER A 228 -0.11 9.15 4.02
N MET A 229 0.88 9.91 3.61
CA MET A 229 0.77 11.29 3.17
C MET A 229 1.42 11.41 1.81
N ASN A 230 0.68 11.94 0.83
CA ASN A 230 1.16 12.15 -0.52
C ASN A 230 1.10 13.64 -0.86
N LEU A 231 2.16 14.12 -1.48
CA LEU A 231 2.22 15.45 -2.07
C LEU A 231 2.42 15.28 -3.57
N ASP A 232 1.40 15.63 -4.33
CA ASP A 232 1.39 15.50 -5.79
C ASP A 232 1.54 16.87 -6.46
N TRP A 233 2.48 16.98 -7.35
CA TRP A 233 2.68 18.18 -8.17
C TRP A 233 2.54 17.84 -9.65
N THR A 234 1.60 18.51 -10.31
CA THR A 234 1.35 18.38 -11.75
C THR A 234 1.74 19.68 -12.44
N HIS A 235 2.51 19.58 -13.52
CA HIS A 235 2.81 20.67 -14.45
C HIS A 235 2.21 20.38 -15.82
N LYS A 236 1.54 21.37 -16.45
CA LYS A 236 0.88 21.25 -17.76
C LYS A 236 1.62 22.11 -18.79
#